data_7c1397a5d414949a2fbde65400612d81
#
_entry.id   7c1397a5d414949a2fbde65400612d81
#
_cell.length_a   1.000
_cell.length_b   1.000
_cell.length_c   1.000
_cell.angle_alpha   90.00
_cell.angle_beta   90.00
_cell.angle_gamma   90.00
#
_symmetry.space_group_name_H-M   'P 1'
#
loop_
_entity.id
_entity.type
_entity.pdbx_description
1 polymer ?
#
loop_
_entity_poly.entity_id
_entity_poly.type
_entity_poly.pdbx_seq_one_letter_code
_entity_poly.pdbx_strand_id
1 'polypeptide(L)'
;MATMKSRRAIANSELDLRDSMWPEAEDELWDRNLFGGFTTLPKTLPYVARIMDDLSKGFPLSQTYLALWCATWDNAFVRLNRPADLAFAAGFAGERAERTWADRMRRLEALGFVKTRPSGASRLGFAFIPNPHTVIFSLYVAKSQPLPALSEDVDMRSMLAGLTEGAFNAFVERALELGCNDVKALLKAANTQQANARMQATQKEQTPTVKPSSVRQRPSPKNLSGT
;
A
#
# COMPACT_ATOMS: atom_id res chain seq x y z
N MET A 1 -3.56 13.38 22.12
CA MET A 1 -3.00 12.01 22.12
C MET A 1 -3.02 11.47 23.53
N ALA A 2 -3.57 10.28 23.75
CA ALA A 2 -3.49 9.62 25.05
C ALA A 2 -2.02 9.30 25.38
N THR A 3 -1.58 9.73 26.57
CA THR A 3 -0.23 9.43 27.06
C THR A 3 -0.07 7.93 27.32
N MET A 4 1.17 7.42 27.43
CA MET A 4 1.42 6.02 27.81
C MET A 4 0.71 5.63 29.12
N LYS A 5 0.64 6.55 30.11
CA LYS A 5 -0.11 6.36 31.36
C LYS A 5 -1.62 6.17 31.11
N SER A 6 -2.20 6.96 30.21
CA SER A 6 -3.62 6.87 29.84
C SER A 6 -3.95 5.54 29.16
N ARG A 7 -3.10 5.07 28.24
CA ARG A 7 -3.28 3.76 27.58
C ARG A 7 -3.22 2.59 28.54
N ARG A 8 -2.32 2.65 29.51
CA ARG A 8 -2.17 1.61 30.55
C ARG A 8 -3.37 1.59 31.50
N ALA A 9 -3.88 2.77 31.86
CA ALA A 9 -5.09 2.88 32.68
C ALA A 9 -6.33 2.31 31.97
N ILE A 10 -6.49 2.61 30.67
CA ILE A 10 -7.58 2.03 29.85
C ILE A 10 -7.45 0.50 29.80
N ALA A 11 -6.26 -0.02 29.50
CA ALA A 11 -6.03 -1.47 29.42
C ALA A 11 -6.34 -2.18 30.76
N ASN A 12 -5.97 -1.58 31.90
CA ASN A 12 -6.30 -2.14 33.21
C ASN A 12 -7.81 -2.12 33.47
N SER A 13 -8.49 -1.02 33.15
CA SER A 13 -9.95 -0.94 33.29
C SER A 13 -10.70 -1.94 32.41
N GLU A 14 -10.19 -2.22 31.21
CA GLU A 14 -10.74 -3.27 30.33
C GLU A 14 -10.53 -4.67 30.91
N LEU A 15 -9.36 -4.92 31.54
CA LEU A 15 -9.07 -6.16 32.27
C LEU A 15 -10.02 -6.37 33.44
N ASP A 16 -10.15 -5.37 34.32
CA ASP A 16 -11.07 -5.41 35.47
C ASP A 16 -12.51 -5.67 35.03
N LEU A 17 -12.95 -5.05 33.93
CA LEU A 17 -14.27 -5.26 33.36
C LEU A 17 -14.44 -6.68 32.81
N ARG A 18 -13.44 -7.20 32.07
CA ARG A 18 -13.44 -8.60 31.60
C ARG A 18 -13.59 -9.57 32.76
N ASP A 19 -12.76 -9.41 33.78
CA ASP A 19 -12.72 -10.34 34.92
C ASP A 19 -14.00 -10.29 35.75
N SER A 20 -14.66 -9.13 35.81
CA SER A 20 -15.97 -9.00 36.42
C SER A 20 -17.09 -9.71 35.64
N MET A 21 -16.99 -9.79 34.30
CA MET A 21 -17.96 -10.45 33.45
C MET A 21 -17.68 -11.92 33.23
N TRP A 22 -16.42 -12.30 33.21
CA TRP A 22 -15.95 -13.68 33.00
C TRP A 22 -14.87 -14.01 34.03
N PRO A 23 -15.24 -14.45 35.27
CA PRO A 23 -14.30 -14.75 36.32
C PRO A 23 -13.30 -15.88 36.00
N GLU A 24 -13.68 -16.79 35.10
CA GLU A 24 -12.85 -17.93 34.65
C GLU A 24 -11.93 -17.56 33.45
N ALA A 25 -11.94 -16.29 32.99
CA ALA A 25 -11.24 -15.89 31.77
C ALA A 25 -9.73 -16.19 31.77
N GLU A 26 -9.08 -16.14 32.93
CA GLU A 26 -7.63 -16.44 33.03
C GLU A 26 -7.32 -17.92 32.69
N ASP A 27 -8.22 -18.85 33.03
CA ASP A 27 -8.02 -20.28 32.79
C ASP A 27 -8.27 -20.64 31.30
N GLU A 28 -9.08 -19.85 30.61
CA GLU A 28 -9.42 -20.05 29.21
C GLU A 28 -8.55 -19.21 28.23
N LEU A 29 -7.74 -18.30 28.75
CA LEU A 29 -6.96 -17.36 27.96
C LEU A 29 -5.83 -18.05 27.20
N TRP A 30 -5.77 -17.86 25.89
CA TRP A 30 -4.59 -18.22 25.11
C TRP A 30 -3.51 -17.12 25.28
N ASP A 31 -2.83 -17.17 26.43
CA ASP A 31 -1.83 -16.16 26.79
C ASP A 31 -0.52 -16.37 26.02
N ARG A 32 -0.10 -15.34 25.31
CA ARG A 32 1.17 -15.30 24.57
C ARG A 32 2.42 -15.45 25.47
N ASN A 33 2.31 -15.20 26.78
CA ASN A 33 3.41 -15.36 27.72
C ASN A 33 3.57 -16.80 28.16
N LEU A 34 2.50 -17.61 28.09
CA LEU A 34 2.47 -19.02 28.47
C LEU A 34 2.61 -19.92 27.24
N PHE A 35 2.08 -19.52 26.08
CA PHE A 35 2.04 -20.32 24.87
C PHE A 35 2.89 -19.68 23.77
N GLY A 36 3.61 -20.52 23.00
CA GLY A 36 4.37 -20.08 21.83
C GLY A 36 3.52 -19.94 20.57
N GLY A 37 4.13 -19.53 19.46
CA GLY A 37 3.50 -19.51 18.15
C GLY A 37 2.73 -18.22 17.84
N PHE A 38 2.98 -17.14 18.54
CA PHE A 38 2.39 -15.82 18.27
C PHE A 38 3.25 -14.97 17.35
N THR A 39 2.61 -14.15 16.52
CA THR A 39 3.23 -13.06 15.79
C THR A 39 2.51 -11.75 16.06
N THR A 40 3.18 -10.63 15.80
CA THR A 40 2.58 -9.30 15.97
C THR A 40 1.97 -8.84 14.66
N LEU A 41 0.69 -8.49 14.68
CA LEU A 41 -0.03 -7.94 13.53
C LEU A 41 -0.35 -6.45 13.74
N PRO A 42 -0.22 -5.60 12.71
CA PRO A 42 -0.64 -4.19 12.80
C PRO A 42 -2.14 -4.09 13.08
N LYS A 43 -2.55 -3.23 14.01
CA LYS A 43 -3.98 -2.97 14.28
C LYS A 43 -4.72 -2.33 13.10
N THR A 44 -4.00 -1.86 12.07
CA THR A 44 -4.55 -1.36 10.81
C THR A 44 -4.77 -2.47 9.78
N LEU A 45 -4.29 -3.71 10.05
CA LEU A 45 -4.34 -4.82 9.10
C LEU A 45 -5.73 -5.10 8.52
N PRO A 46 -6.85 -5.03 9.27
CA PRO A 46 -8.18 -5.22 8.70
C PRO A 46 -8.54 -4.22 7.60
N TYR A 47 -8.10 -2.95 7.75
CA TYR A 47 -8.31 -1.90 6.74
C TYR A 47 -7.40 -2.11 5.52
N VAL A 48 -6.15 -2.49 5.75
CA VAL A 48 -5.20 -2.86 4.70
C VAL A 48 -5.73 -4.04 3.89
N ALA A 49 -6.20 -5.09 4.55
CA ALA A 49 -6.80 -6.29 3.95
C ALA A 49 -8.01 -5.93 3.07
N ARG A 50 -8.91 -5.10 3.56
CA ARG A 50 -10.06 -4.61 2.82
C ARG A 50 -9.65 -3.90 1.53
N ILE A 51 -8.68 -2.98 1.62
CA ILE A 51 -8.14 -2.26 0.46
C ILE A 51 -7.52 -3.22 -0.55
N MET A 52 -6.75 -4.22 -0.10
CA MET A 52 -6.16 -5.23 -0.99
C MET A 52 -7.23 -6.00 -1.78
N ASP A 53 -8.29 -6.41 -1.11
CA ASP A 53 -9.37 -7.19 -1.74
C ASP A 53 -10.19 -6.31 -2.70
N ASP A 54 -10.42 -5.05 -2.36
CA ASP A 54 -11.08 -4.07 -3.24
C ASP A 54 -10.22 -3.74 -4.49
N LEU A 55 -8.88 -3.70 -4.36
CA LEU A 55 -7.93 -3.54 -5.47
C LEU A 55 -7.89 -4.75 -6.39
N SER A 56 -8.24 -5.93 -5.91
CA SER A 56 -8.14 -7.19 -6.66
C SER A 56 -9.48 -7.93 -6.71
N LYS A 57 -10.52 -7.25 -7.17
CA LYS A 57 -11.89 -7.80 -7.26
C LYS A 57 -11.91 -9.17 -7.93
N GLY A 58 -12.60 -10.13 -7.28
CA GLY A 58 -12.69 -11.53 -7.74
C GLY A 58 -11.46 -12.39 -7.39
N PHE A 59 -10.41 -11.78 -6.87
CA PHE A 59 -9.15 -12.45 -6.53
C PHE A 59 -8.64 -11.97 -5.16
N PRO A 60 -9.34 -12.24 -4.05
CA PRO A 60 -8.98 -11.70 -2.74
C PRO A 60 -7.53 -12.05 -2.36
N LEU A 61 -6.80 -11.06 -1.82
CA LEU A 61 -5.38 -11.14 -1.49
C LEU A 61 -5.14 -11.22 0.01
N SER A 62 -6.10 -10.77 0.81
CA SER A 62 -5.97 -10.59 2.26
C SER A 62 -5.54 -11.85 2.99
N GLN A 63 -6.10 -13.01 2.64
CA GLN A 63 -5.75 -14.30 3.27
C GLN A 63 -4.33 -14.73 2.93
N THR A 64 -3.89 -14.54 1.67
CA THR A 64 -2.51 -14.83 1.27
C THR A 64 -1.54 -13.92 2.01
N TYR A 65 -1.88 -12.65 2.16
CA TYR A 65 -1.07 -11.68 2.88
C TYR A 65 -1.00 -11.99 4.38
N LEU A 66 -2.12 -12.38 4.99
CA LEU A 66 -2.15 -12.81 6.40
C LEU A 66 -1.30 -14.06 6.64
N ALA A 67 -1.37 -15.06 5.73
CA ALA A 67 -0.55 -16.26 5.82
C ALA A 67 0.94 -15.92 5.78
N LEU A 68 1.36 -14.95 4.96
CA LEU A 68 2.74 -14.46 4.94
C LEU A 68 3.13 -13.77 6.26
N TRP A 69 2.26 -12.92 6.82
CA TRP A 69 2.50 -12.29 8.12
C TRP A 69 2.65 -13.33 9.25
N CYS A 70 1.85 -14.39 9.22
CA CYS A 70 1.96 -15.49 10.18
C CYS A 70 3.23 -16.34 9.98
N ALA A 71 3.82 -16.33 8.78
CA ALA A 71 5.05 -17.06 8.45
C ALA A 71 6.34 -16.24 8.66
N THR A 72 6.23 -14.93 8.95
CA THR A 72 7.40 -14.07 9.20
C THR A 72 7.72 -13.99 10.69
N TRP A 73 9.00 -13.73 10.97
CA TRP A 73 9.47 -13.18 12.23
C TRP A 73 9.43 -11.63 12.16
N ASP A 74 9.90 -10.93 13.16
CA ASP A 74 9.88 -9.45 13.24
C ASP A 74 10.66 -8.71 12.13
N ASN A 75 11.28 -9.44 11.21
CA ASN A 75 12.07 -8.91 10.09
C ASN A 75 11.32 -8.77 8.77
N ALA A 76 10.00 -9.05 8.74
CA ALA A 76 9.16 -8.99 7.54
C ALA A 76 9.67 -9.83 6.35
N PHE A 77 10.44 -10.90 6.61
CA PHE A 77 11.05 -11.77 5.63
C PHE A 77 10.48 -13.19 5.73
N VAL A 78 10.09 -13.77 4.59
CA VAL A 78 9.52 -15.12 4.51
C VAL A 78 10.31 -15.96 3.50
N ARG A 79 10.66 -17.17 3.86
CA ARG A 79 11.14 -18.20 2.94
C ARG A 79 9.94 -18.92 2.35
N LEU A 80 9.83 -18.94 1.02
CA LEU A 80 8.71 -19.52 0.28
C LEU A 80 9.01 -20.98 -0.16
N ASN A 81 9.77 -21.70 0.66
CA ASN A 81 10.23 -23.08 0.37
C ASN A 81 9.15 -24.15 0.61
N ARG A 82 8.00 -23.78 1.15
CA ARG A 82 6.84 -24.66 1.40
C ARG A 82 5.56 -24.05 0.80
N PRO A 83 5.46 -23.95 -0.55
CA PRO A 83 4.33 -23.29 -1.19
C PRO A 83 2.99 -23.97 -0.92
N ALA A 84 2.96 -25.29 -0.79
CA ALA A 84 1.75 -26.03 -0.44
C ALA A 84 1.20 -25.64 0.92
N ASP A 85 2.06 -25.48 1.93
CA ASP A 85 1.64 -25.08 3.27
C ASP A 85 1.14 -23.63 3.31
N LEU A 86 1.83 -22.74 2.59
CA LEU A 86 1.41 -21.35 2.48
C LEU A 86 0.09 -21.21 1.71
N ALA A 87 -0.12 -22.03 0.68
CA ALA A 87 -1.39 -22.11 -0.04
C ALA A 87 -2.52 -22.59 0.88
N PHE A 88 -2.28 -23.66 1.65
CA PHE A 88 -3.24 -24.19 2.60
C PHE A 88 -3.58 -23.14 3.68
N ALA A 89 -2.56 -22.49 4.27
CA ALA A 89 -2.75 -21.44 5.27
C ALA A 89 -3.53 -20.23 4.71
N ALA A 90 -3.42 -19.97 3.40
CA ALA A 90 -4.18 -18.93 2.70
C ALA A 90 -5.59 -19.40 2.27
N GLY A 91 -6.03 -20.61 2.68
CA GLY A 91 -7.35 -21.13 2.42
C GLY A 91 -7.53 -21.80 1.04
N PHE A 92 -6.44 -22.08 0.31
CA PHE A 92 -6.51 -22.78 -0.96
C PHE A 92 -6.34 -24.30 -0.75
N ALA A 93 -7.18 -25.08 -1.43
CA ALA A 93 -7.17 -26.54 -1.36
C ALA A 93 -7.28 -27.18 -2.76
N GLY A 94 -6.94 -28.47 -2.84
CA GLY A 94 -7.02 -29.27 -4.08
C GLY A 94 -5.81 -29.08 -5.02
N GLU A 95 -5.87 -29.69 -6.19
CA GLU A 95 -4.76 -29.79 -7.15
C GLU A 95 -4.24 -28.44 -7.67
N ARG A 96 -5.06 -27.37 -7.62
CA ARG A 96 -4.71 -26.04 -8.11
C ARG A 96 -4.30 -25.07 -7.00
N ALA A 97 -4.22 -25.51 -5.75
CA ALA A 97 -3.97 -24.66 -4.58
C ALA A 97 -2.70 -23.83 -4.74
N GLU A 98 -1.57 -24.45 -5.04
CA GLU A 98 -0.29 -23.76 -5.21
C GLU A 98 -0.29 -22.78 -6.39
N ARG A 99 -0.93 -23.15 -7.51
CA ARG A 99 -1.05 -22.25 -8.66
C ARG A 99 -1.90 -21.04 -8.34
N THR A 100 -3.00 -21.24 -7.62
CA THR A 100 -3.87 -20.14 -7.19
C THR A 100 -3.13 -19.22 -6.21
N TRP A 101 -2.41 -19.79 -5.25
CA TRP A 101 -1.56 -19.04 -4.34
C TRP A 101 -0.48 -18.24 -5.08
N ALA A 102 0.22 -18.85 -6.04
CA ALA A 102 1.23 -18.18 -6.84
C ALA A 102 0.64 -17.00 -7.66
N ASP A 103 -0.60 -17.13 -8.13
CA ASP A 103 -1.31 -16.03 -8.78
C ASP A 103 -1.59 -14.87 -7.80
N ARG A 104 -1.99 -15.16 -6.57
CA ARG A 104 -2.15 -14.14 -5.53
C ARG A 104 -0.84 -13.45 -5.17
N MET A 105 0.25 -14.22 -5.09
CA MET A 105 1.60 -13.68 -4.87
C MET A 105 2.02 -12.69 -5.96
N ARG A 106 1.77 -13.02 -7.25
CA ARG A 106 2.06 -12.11 -8.37
C ARG A 106 1.25 -10.80 -8.28
N ARG A 107 -0.02 -10.87 -7.87
CA ARG A 107 -0.85 -9.68 -7.67
C ARG A 107 -0.41 -8.83 -6.48
N LEU A 108 -0.05 -9.46 -5.36
CA LEU A 108 0.54 -8.76 -4.21
C LEU A 108 1.84 -8.05 -4.59
N GLU A 109 2.68 -8.69 -5.42
CA GLU A 109 3.92 -8.12 -5.93
C GLU A 109 3.64 -6.94 -6.88
N ALA A 110 2.71 -7.10 -7.83
CA ALA A 110 2.32 -6.04 -8.77
C ALA A 110 1.78 -4.80 -8.04
N LEU A 111 1.03 -4.97 -6.95
CA LEU A 111 0.55 -3.88 -6.11
C LEU A 111 1.62 -3.34 -5.14
N GLY A 112 2.76 -4.01 -5.01
CA GLY A 112 3.86 -3.60 -4.13
C GLY A 112 3.72 -4.00 -2.66
N PHE A 113 2.72 -4.78 -2.28
CA PHE A 113 2.55 -5.28 -0.91
C PHE A 113 3.57 -6.35 -0.53
N VAL A 114 4.16 -6.99 -1.53
CA VAL A 114 5.22 -7.99 -1.37
C VAL A 114 6.29 -7.73 -2.43
N LYS A 115 7.56 -7.98 -2.09
CA LYS A 115 8.67 -8.05 -3.05
C LYS A 115 9.19 -9.47 -3.03
N THR A 116 9.34 -10.09 -4.21
CA THR A 116 9.83 -11.47 -4.29
C THR A 116 11.24 -11.58 -4.86
N ARG A 117 11.91 -12.68 -4.55
CA ARG A 117 13.19 -13.06 -5.14
C ARG A 117 13.20 -14.55 -5.43
N PRO A 118 13.84 -14.99 -6.53
CA PRO A 118 13.96 -16.40 -6.86
C PRO A 118 14.91 -17.14 -5.91
N SER A 119 14.75 -18.46 -5.84
CA SER A 119 15.69 -19.37 -5.18
C SER A 119 15.81 -20.64 -6.04
N GLY A 120 17.01 -20.90 -6.53
CA GLY A 120 17.24 -21.99 -7.49
C GLY A 120 16.34 -21.86 -8.73
N ALA A 121 15.60 -22.91 -9.05
CA ALA A 121 14.67 -22.93 -10.17
C ALA A 121 13.30 -22.26 -9.84
N SER A 122 13.02 -21.99 -8.57
CA SER A 122 11.75 -21.36 -8.16
C SER A 122 11.80 -19.85 -8.33
N ARG A 123 10.84 -19.27 -9.06
CA ARG A 123 10.65 -17.82 -9.16
C ARG A 123 10.24 -17.21 -7.82
N LEU A 124 9.50 -17.94 -7.00
CA LEU A 124 9.04 -17.56 -5.68
C LEU A 124 9.89 -18.28 -4.62
N GLY A 125 11.07 -17.77 -4.32
CA GLY A 125 11.97 -18.33 -3.31
C GLY A 125 11.90 -17.60 -1.98
N PHE A 126 11.84 -16.29 -2.02
CA PHE A 126 11.83 -15.41 -0.86
C PHE A 126 10.82 -14.29 -1.06
N ALA A 127 10.23 -13.83 0.05
CA ALA A 127 9.37 -12.65 0.09
C ALA A 127 9.82 -11.67 1.19
N PHE A 128 9.70 -10.38 0.88
CA PHE A 128 9.81 -9.27 1.81
C PHE A 128 8.50 -8.50 1.83
N ILE A 129 8.00 -8.16 3.00
CA ILE A 129 6.75 -7.42 3.20
C ILE A 129 7.08 -5.96 3.50
N PRO A 130 6.94 -5.03 2.54
CA PRO A 130 7.11 -3.59 2.79
C PRO A 130 6.05 -3.06 3.76
N ASN A 131 6.28 -1.86 4.31
CA ASN A 131 5.26 -1.16 5.09
C ASN A 131 3.99 -0.94 4.24
N PRO A 132 2.86 -1.58 4.58
CA PRO A 132 1.63 -1.51 3.78
C PRO A 132 1.02 -0.11 3.75
N HIS A 133 1.26 0.73 4.76
CA HIS A 133 0.78 2.10 4.77
C HIS A 133 1.42 2.91 3.64
N THR A 134 2.75 2.79 3.47
CA THR A 134 3.48 3.44 2.38
C THR A 134 2.99 2.95 1.02
N VAL A 135 2.72 1.65 0.89
CA VAL A 135 2.20 1.06 -0.35
C VAL A 135 0.84 1.65 -0.70
N ILE A 136 -0.10 1.69 0.26
CA ILE A 136 -1.46 2.26 0.04
C ILE A 136 -1.39 3.73 -0.38
N PHE A 137 -0.54 4.53 0.28
CA PHE A 137 -0.35 5.94 -0.11
C PHE A 137 0.20 6.07 -1.53
N SER A 138 1.19 5.24 -1.90
CA SER A 138 1.76 5.23 -3.26
C SER A 138 0.70 4.87 -4.32
N LEU A 139 -0.13 3.87 -4.05
CA LEU A 139 -1.23 3.46 -4.93
C LEU A 139 -2.30 4.55 -5.05
N TYR A 140 -2.63 5.23 -3.96
CA TYR A 140 -3.58 6.34 -3.95
C TYR A 140 -3.09 7.51 -4.80
N VAL A 141 -1.81 7.87 -4.68
CA VAL A 141 -1.18 8.90 -5.52
C VAL A 141 -1.12 8.46 -6.98
N ALA A 142 -0.71 7.21 -7.26
CA ALA A 142 -0.61 6.66 -8.61
C ALA A 142 -1.97 6.63 -9.33
N LYS A 143 -3.07 6.44 -8.61
CA LYS A 143 -4.43 6.51 -9.18
C LYS A 143 -4.72 7.83 -9.91
N SER A 144 -4.12 8.93 -9.46
CA SER A 144 -4.32 10.27 -10.01
C SER A 144 -3.33 10.63 -11.12
N GLN A 145 -2.38 9.75 -11.45
CA GLN A 145 -1.32 10.00 -12.44
C GLN A 145 -1.48 9.14 -13.69
N PRO A 146 -0.93 9.57 -14.86
CA PRO A 146 -0.79 8.70 -16.01
C PRO A 146 0.14 7.54 -15.65
N LEU A 147 -0.40 6.31 -15.63
CA LEU A 147 0.40 5.13 -15.34
C LEU A 147 1.22 4.73 -16.58
N PRO A 148 2.52 4.43 -16.42
CA PRO A 148 3.29 3.77 -17.47
C PRO A 148 2.64 2.42 -17.80
N ALA A 149 2.80 1.98 -19.05
CA ALA A 149 2.38 0.63 -19.46
C ALA A 149 3.11 -0.40 -18.61
N LEU A 150 2.41 -1.01 -17.67
CA LEU A 150 2.92 -2.10 -16.86
C LEU A 150 2.62 -3.43 -17.55
N SER A 151 3.43 -4.46 -17.23
CA SER A 151 3.43 -5.79 -17.82
C SER A 151 2.02 -6.30 -18.20
N GLU A 152 1.92 -6.95 -19.35
CA GLU A 152 0.69 -7.41 -20.02
C GLU A 152 -0.26 -8.27 -19.14
N ASP A 153 0.23 -8.84 -18.04
CA ASP A 153 -0.54 -9.79 -17.20
C ASP A 153 -1.41 -9.17 -16.11
N VAL A 154 -1.24 -7.89 -15.77
CA VAL A 154 -1.98 -7.24 -14.68
C VAL A 154 -2.40 -5.83 -15.10
N ASP A 155 -3.70 -5.64 -15.30
CA ASP A 155 -4.27 -4.31 -15.55
C ASP A 155 -4.28 -3.46 -14.26
N MET A 156 -3.18 -2.77 -14.01
CA MET A 156 -3.00 -1.91 -12.83
C MET A 156 -4.07 -0.81 -12.74
N ARG A 157 -4.52 -0.28 -13.88
CA ARG A 157 -5.55 0.78 -13.89
C ARG A 157 -6.88 0.26 -13.37
N SER A 158 -7.28 -0.94 -13.81
CA SER A 158 -8.49 -1.61 -13.33
C SER A 158 -8.39 -1.92 -11.83
N MET A 159 -7.23 -2.38 -11.38
CA MET A 159 -7.00 -2.64 -9.97
C MET A 159 -7.10 -1.35 -9.13
N LEU A 160 -6.45 -0.26 -9.54
CA LEU A 160 -6.48 1.01 -8.83
C LEU A 160 -7.88 1.64 -8.75
N ALA A 161 -8.78 1.33 -9.68
CA ALA A 161 -10.17 1.76 -9.60
C ALA A 161 -10.88 1.22 -8.34
N GLY A 162 -10.43 0.07 -7.82
CA GLY A 162 -10.94 -0.52 -6.58
C GLY A 162 -10.62 0.29 -5.32
N LEU A 163 -9.55 1.08 -5.32
CA LEU A 163 -9.19 1.93 -4.18
C LEU A 163 -10.11 3.16 -4.14
N THR A 164 -11.20 3.08 -3.39
CA THR A 164 -12.13 4.19 -3.22
C THR A 164 -11.60 5.24 -2.22
N GLU A 165 -12.05 6.49 -2.36
CA GLU A 165 -11.74 7.55 -1.39
C GLU A 165 -12.23 7.20 0.01
N GLY A 166 -13.42 6.62 0.13
CA GLY A 166 -13.99 6.18 1.40
C GLY A 166 -13.13 5.13 2.11
N ALA A 167 -12.63 4.12 1.38
CA ALA A 167 -11.76 3.10 1.94
C ALA A 167 -10.41 3.69 2.38
N PHE A 168 -9.83 4.58 1.57
CA PHE A 168 -8.59 5.26 1.91
C PHE A 168 -8.76 6.15 3.16
N ASN A 169 -9.81 6.96 3.22
CA ASN A 169 -10.07 7.85 4.37
C ASN A 169 -10.30 7.05 5.65
N ALA A 170 -11.10 5.99 5.61
CA ALA A 170 -11.33 5.12 6.76
C ALA A 170 -10.03 4.47 7.29
N PHE A 171 -9.14 4.05 6.38
CA PHE A 171 -7.80 3.56 6.75
C PHE A 171 -6.97 4.66 7.42
N VAL A 172 -6.94 5.87 6.85
CA VAL A 172 -6.18 7.02 7.38
C VAL A 172 -6.69 7.42 8.75
N GLU A 173 -8.00 7.56 8.93
CA GLU A 173 -8.63 7.89 10.22
C GLU A 173 -8.24 6.87 11.29
N ARG A 174 -8.38 5.59 11.00
CA ARG A 174 -7.99 4.52 11.93
C ARG A 174 -6.50 4.56 12.27
N ALA A 175 -5.63 4.77 11.31
CA ALA A 175 -4.20 4.89 11.55
C ALA A 175 -3.83 6.09 12.43
N LEU A 176 -4.53 7.23 12.25
CA LEU A 176 -4.36 8.42 13.09
C LEU A 176 -4.84 8.20 14.53
N GLU A 177 -5.99 7.55 14.73
CA GLU A 177 -6.50 7.17 16.05
C GLU A 177 -5.50 6.29 16.81
N LEU A 178 -4.92 5.30 16.12
CA LEU A 178 -3.91 4.41 16.67
C LEU A 178 -2.56 5.11 16.91
N GLY A 179 -2.38 6.33 16.38
CA GLY A 179 -1.17 7.12 16.53
C GLY A 179 -0.03 6.69 15.62
N CYS A 180 -0.31 6.09 14.44
CA CYS A 180 0.69 5.69 13.45
C CYS A 180 1.47 6.91 12.94
N ASN A 181 2.77 7.00 13.29
CA ASN A 181 3.61 8.15 12.94
C ASN A 181 3.99 8.19 11.46
N ASP A 182 4.12 7.04 10.84
CA ASP A 182 4.39 6.89 9.41
C ASP A 182 3.25 7.49 8.57
N VAL A 183 1.98 7.21 8.90
CA VAL A 183 0.82 7.78 8.21
C VAL A 183 0.77 9.30 8.36
N LYS A 184 1.11 9.84 9.54
CA LYS A 184 1.22 11.30 9.74
C LYS A 184 2.29 11.92 8.85
N ALA A 185 3.45 11.27 8.73
CA ALA A 185 4.53 11.72 7.86
C ALA A 185 4.13 11.68 6.38
N LEU A 186 3.46 10.60 5.94
CA LEU A 186 2.96 10.44 4.58
C LEU A 186 1.92 11.51 4.21
N LEU A 187 0.97 11.80 5.10
CA LEU A 187 -0.01 12.88 4.89
C LEU A 187 0.66 14.24 4.76
N LYS A 188 1.63 14.54 5.62
CA LYS A 188 2.38 15.80 5.55
C LYS A 188 3.13 15.93 4.22
N ALA A 189 3.77 14.86 3.77
CA ALA A 189 4.49 14.84 2.50
C ALA A 189 3.53 15.05 1.31
N ALA A 190 2.38 14.35 1.29
CA ALA A 190 1.37 14.49 0.24
C ALA A 190 0.82 15.91 0.16
N ASN A 191 0.49 16.53 1.30
CA ASN A 191 0.00 17.92 1.35
C ASN A 191 1.06 18.91 0.85
N THR A 192 2.33 18.71 1.19
CA THR A 192 3.44 19.55 0.70
C THR A 192 3.61 19.43 -0.82
N GLN A 193 3.55 18.22 -1.36
CA GLN A 193 3.64 18.01 -2.81
C GLN A 193 2.48 18.68 -3.57
N GLN A 194 1.25 18.58 -3.06
CA GLN A 194 0.09 19.25 -3.66
C GLN A 194 0.21 20.78 -3.61
N ALA A 195 0.69 21.34 -2.51
CA ALA A 195 0.92 22.77 -2.38
C ALA A 195 1.98 23.26 -3.40
N ASN A 196 3.09 22.54 -3.54
CA ASN A 196 4.15 22.86 -4.49
C ASN A 196 3.65 22.75 -5.95
N ALA A 197 2.88 21.72 -6.26
CA ALA A 197 2.30 21.53 -7.61
C ALA A 197 1.34 22.69 -7.97
N ARG A 198 0.51 23.13 -7.02
CA ARG A 198 -0.38 24.30 -7.22
C ARG A 198 0.41 25.59 -7.45
N MET A 199 1.46 25.84 -6.68
CA MET A 199 2.32 27.03 -6.88
C MET A 199 3.01 27.02 -8.26
N GLN A 200 3.49 25.87 -8.72
CA GLN A 200 4.11 25.75 -10.04
C GLN A 200 3.11 25.94 -11.18
N ALA A 201 1.87 25.47 -11.04
CA ALA A 201 0.80 25.67 -12.01
C ALA A 201 0.48 27.18 -12.13
N THR A 202 0.31 27.88 -11.01
CA THR A 202 0.05 29.33 -10.97
C THR A 202 1.20 30.15 -11.58
N GLN A 203 2.46 29.75 -11.38
CA GLN A 203 3.61 30.42 -12.01
C GLN A 203 3.66 30.22 -13.53
N LYS A 204 3.27 29.03 -14.03
CA LYS A 204 3.20 28.78 -15.49
C LYS A 204 2.11 29.62 -16.17
N GLU A 205 0.99 29.86 -15.52
CA GLU A 205 -0.09 30.72 -16.07
C GLU A 205 0.27 32.21 -16.09
N GLN A 206 1.19 32.65 -15.20
CA GLN A 206 1.61 34.04 -15.09
C GLN A 206 2.79 34.42 -16.02
N THR A 207 3.38 33.47 -16.77
CA THR A 207 4.45 33.76 -17.71
C THR A 207 3.82 34.29 -19.02
N PRO A 208 3.93 35.59 -19.38
CA PRO A 208 3.33 36.12 -20.57
C PRO A 208 4.00 35.50 -21.79
N THR A 209 3.19 34.97 -22.69
CA THR A 209 3.63 34.47 -24.01
C THR A 209 4.12 35.69 -24.81
N VAL A 210 5.43 35.88 -24.84
CA VAL A 210 6.04 36.88 -25.76
C VAL A 210 5.80 36.38 -27.18
N LYS A 211 4.85 37.01 -27.85
CA LYS A 211 4.66 36.81 -29.28
C LYS A 211 5.94 37.23 -30.02
N PRO A 212 6.50 36.41 -30.91
CA PRO A 212 7.64 36.84 -31.72
C PRO A 212 7.20 38.01 -32.62
N SER A 213 7.84 39.17 -32.42
CA SER A 213 7.63 40.32 -33.28
C SER A 213 8.05 39.99 -34.71
N SER A 214 7.12 40.19 -35.66
CA SER A 214 7.33 40.02 -37.08
C SER A 214 8.45 40.98 -37.53
N VAL A 215 9.59 40.44 -37.90
CA VAL A 215 10.67 41.15 -38.56
C VAL A 215 10.14 41.58 -39.94
N ARG A 216 9.87 42.88 -40.11
CA ARG A 216 9.61 43.49 -41.41
C ARG A 216 10.86 43.34 -42.30
N GLN A 217 10.75 42.52 -43.35
CA GLN A 217 11.73 42.50 -44.45
C GLN A 217 11.72 43.84 -45.17
N ARG A 218 12.88 44.52 -45.25
CA ARG A 218 13.10 45.68 -46.09
C ARG A 218 13.17 45.21 -47.57
N PRO A 219 12.56 45.93 -48.52
CA PRO A 219 12.70 45.62 -49.94
C PRO A 219 14.11 45.99 -50.44
N SER A 220 14.71 45.09 -51.23
CA SER A 220 16.00 45.30 -51.89
C SER A 220 15.90 46.39 -52.99
N PRO A 221 16.94 47.20 -53.22
CA PRO A 221 16.97 48.20 -54.26
C PRO A 221 17.12 47.55 -55.64
N LYS A 222 16.31 48.04 -56.60
CA LYS A 222 16.40 47.68 -58.01
C LYS A 222 17.67 48.29 -58.62
N ASN A 223 18.55 47.47 -59.17
CA ASN A 223 19.63 47.90 -60.05
C ASN A 223 19.04 48.28 -61.38
N LEU A 224 19.14 49.59 -61.77
CA LEU A 224 19.08 50.12 -63.03
C LEU A 224 20.47 50.09 -63.65
N SER A 225 20.73 49.34 -64.68
CA SER A 225 21.80 49.55 -65.64
C SER A 225 21.22 49.55 -67.06
N GLY A 226 21.19 50.75 -67.65
CA GLY A 226 20.95 50.90 -69.06
C GLY A 226 22.25 50.76 -69.82
N THR A 227 22.07 50.48 -71.00
CA THR A 227 22.65 50.61 -72.31
C THR A 227 22.64 49.34 -73.08
#